data_b02371f2b3b948423aaafe5f977e0960
#
_entry.id   b02371f2b3b948423aaafe5f977e0960
#
_cell.length_a   1.000
_cell.length_b   1.000
_cell.length_c   1.000
_cell.angle_alpha   90.00
_cell.angle_beta   90.00
_cell.angle_gamma   90.00
#
_symmetry.space_group_name_H-M   'P 1'
#
loop_
_entity.id
_entity.type
_entity.pdbx_description
1 polymer ?
#
loop_
_entity_poly.entity_id
_entity_poly.type
_entity_poly.pdbx_seq_one_letter_code
_entity_poly.pdbx_strand_id
1 'polypeptide(L)'
;MKKFLRRTLSLLLSLSLVSSLAVTAAASEALGEDLTSQEALLNQETQLSTNVFWSTAYSDLRTENLITYAPNDDVTPIVTYGDTLTACSTLSTAAKRLENEGYRVVAGINGDFFNFGTGLPIGLVVTDGQLRSSDGGYYAIGFLEDGSAVLGKPGLKVTADLGYEVDDGYG
;
A
#
# COMPACT_ATOMS: atom_id res chain seq x y z
N MET A 1 -46.64 -5.76 -6.98
CA MET A 1 -45.48 -5.36 -6.13
C MET A 1 -44.21 -6.19 -6.36
N LYS A 2 -44.23 -7.53 -6.35
CA LYS A 2 -43.01 -8.36 -6.49
C LYS A 2 -42.28 -8.23 -7.84
N LYS A 3 -43.00 -7.92 -8.96
CA LYS A 3 -42.36 -7.73 -10.29
C LYS A 3 -41.67 -6.37 -10.44
N PHE A 4 -42.15 -5.35 -9.75
CA PHE A 4 -41.55 -4.02 -9.78
C PHE A 4 -40.27 -3.97 -8.95
N LEU A 5 -40.25 -4.62 -7.80
CA LEU A 5 -39.08 -4.72 -6.93
C LEU A 5 -37.89 -5.48 -7.59
N ARG A 6 -38.19 -6.52 -8.41
CA ARG A 6 -37.17 -7.26 -9.15
C ARG A 6 -36.53 -6.42 -10.28
N ARG A 7 -37.29 -5.55 -10.92
CA ARG A 7 -36.77 -4.69 -12.00
C ARG A 7 -35.92 -3.54 -11.46
N THR A 8 -36.30 -2.95 -10.32
CA THR A 8 -35.52 -1.90 -9.67
C THR A 8 -34.24 -2.45 -9.04
N LEU A 9 -34.24 -3.67 -8.48
CA LEU A 9 -33.04 -4.32 -7.94
C LEU A 9 -32.05 -4.68 -9.08
N SER A 10 -32.54 -5.15 -10.22
CA SER A 10 -31.70 -5.44 -11.40
C SER A 10 -31.08 -4.18 -11.99
N LEU A 11 -31.80 -3.05 -11.99
CA LEU A 11 -31.27 -1.77 -12.48
C LEU A 11 -30.21 -1.17 -11.54
N LEU A 12 -30.38 -1.31 -10.23
CA LEU A 12 -29.41 -0.86 -9.24
C LEU A 12 -28.13 -1.71 -9.27
N LEU A 13 -28.25 -3.03 -9.50
CA LEU A 13 -27.09 -3.92 -9.63
C LEU A 13 -26.31 -3.64 -10.92
N SER A 14 -26.98 -3.35 -12.03
CA SER A 14 -26.31 -3.00 -13.29
C SER A 14 -25.65 -1.62 -13.24
N LEU A 15 -26.20 -0.67 -12.49
CA LEU A 15 -25.64 0.66 -12.34
C LEU A 15 -24.39 0.66 -11.45
N SER A 16 -24.34 -0.21 -10.41
CA SER A 16 -23.15 -0.37 -9.57
C SER A 16 -22.00 -1.09 -10.30
N LEU A 17 -22.30 -2.01 -11.20
CA LEU A 17 -21.27 -2.68 -12.03
C LEU A 17 -20.65 -1.72 -13.05
N VAL A 18 -21.44 -0.82 -13.63
CA VAL A 18 -20.93 0.16 -14.62
C VAL A 18 -20.08 1.24 -13.97
N SER A 19 -20.36 1.63 -12.72
CA SER A 19 -19.55 2.63 -12.02
C SER A 19 -18.19 2.09 -11.56
N SER A 20 -18.05 0.80 -11.28
CA SER A 20 -16.75 0.20 -10.93
C SER A 20 -15.81 0.01 -12.14
N LEU A 21 -16.38 -0.22 -13.32
CA LEU A 21 -15.62 -0.29 -14.59
C LEU A 21 -15.16 1.08 -15.09
N ALA A 22 -15.90 2.15 -14.80
CA ALA A 22 -15.55 3.50 -15.24
C ALA A 22 -14.37 4.11 -14.47
N VAL A 23 -14.14 3.70 -13.21
CA VAL A 23 -13.03 4.21 -12.40
C VAL A 23 -11.68 3.63 -12.84
N THR A 24 -11.64 2.38 -13.29
CA THR A 24 -10.41 1.76 -13.79
C THR A 24 -10.00 2.30 -15.17
N ALA A 25 -10.96 2.57 -16.05
CA ALA A 25 -10.66 3.15 -17.37
C ALA A 25 -10.15 4.60 -17.29
N ALA A 26 -10.63 5.41 -16.34
CA ALA A 26 -10.19 6.79 -16.20
C ALA A 26 -8.76 6.93 -15.62
N ALA A 27 -8.28 5.93 -14.89
CA ALA A 27 -6.92 5.96 -14.35
C ALA A 27 -5.86 5.61 -15.43
N SER A 28 -6.17 4.73 -16.37
CA SER A 28 -5.24 4.35 -17.45
C SER A 28 -5.04 5.46 -18.47
N GLU A 29 -6.08 6.19 -18.85
CA GLU A 29 -5.97 7.35 -19.77
C GLU A 29 -5.05 8.47 -19.23
N ALA A 30 -4.95 8.63 -17.91
CA ALA A 30 -4.12 9.66 -17.30
C ALA A 30 -2.61 9.36 -17.40
N LEU A 31 -2.23 8.10 -17.55
CA LEU A 31 -0.82 7.68 -17.63
C LEU A 31 -0.30 7.66 -19.08
N GLY A 32 -1.17 7.37 -20.05
CA GLY A 32 -0.85 7.28 -21.47
C GLY A 32 -1.69 6.24 -22.19
N GLU A 33 -1.26 5.82 -23.38
CA GLU A 33 -1.95 4.83 -24.21
C GLU A 33 -1.58 3.41 -23.74
N ASP A 34 -2.58 2.64 -23.29
CA ASP A 34 -2.41 1.23 -22.93
C ASP A 34 -2.12 0.37 -24.16
N LEU A 35 -1.01 -0.35 -24.12
CA LEU A 35 -0.61 -1.27 -25.20
C LEU A 35 -0.92 -2.72 -24.85
N THR A 36 -0.70 -3.12 -23.61
CA THR A 36 -1.05 -4.45 -23.10
C THR A 36 -1.49 -4.35 -21.65
N SER A 37 -2.44 -5.21 -21.27
CA SER A 37 -2.90 -5.40 -19.90
C SER A 37 -3.02 -6.88 -19.60
N GLN A 38 -2.52 -7.28 -18.44
CA GLN A 38 -2.63 -8.65 -17.92
C GLN A 38 -3.12 -8.60 -16.49
N GLU A 39 -4.03 -9.49 -16.15
CA GLU A 39 -4.60 -9.59 -14.81
C GLU A 39 -4.42 -10.99 -14.27
N ALA A 40 -4.09 -11.09 -12.98
CA ALA A 40 -3.98 -12.35 -12.26
C ALA A 40 -4.71 -12.22 -10.92
N LEU A 41 -5.69 -13.09 -10.70
CA LEU A 41 -6.32 -13.24 -9.39
C LEU A 41 -5.37 -14.04 -8.49
N LEU A 42 -4.86 -13.41 -7.43
CA LEU A 42 -3.92 -14.03 -6.50
C LEU A 42 -4.65 -14.79 -5.38
N ASN A 43 -5.78 -14.25 -4.94
CA ASN A 43 -6.81 -14.90 -4.14
C ASN A 43 -8.16 -14.21 -4.39
N GLN A 44 -9.22 -14.55 -3.63
CA GLN A 44 -10.58 -14.07 -3.90
C GLN A 44 -10.71 -12.53 -3.93
N GLU A 45 -9.90 -11.82 -3.12
CA GLU A 45 -10.01 -10.37 -2.92
C GLU A 45 -8.72 -9.62 -3.27
N THR A 46 -7.73 -10.31 -3.86
CA THR A 46 -6.45 -9.70 -4.23
C THR A 46 -6.12 -9.99 -5.69
N GLN A 47 -5.93 -8.94 -6.46
CA GLN A 47 -5.63 -9.00 -7.89
C GLN A 47 -4.33 -8.26 -8.18
N LEU A 48 -3.52 -8.82 -9.06
CA LEU A 48 -2.38 -8.16 -9.69
C LEU A 48 -2.73 -7.81 -11.13
N SER A 49 -2.61 -6.55 -11.49
CA SER A 49 -2.68 -6.08 -12.87
C SER A 49 -1.30 -5.60 -13.31
N THR A 50 -0.86 -6.01 -14.48
CA THR A 50 0.37 -5.52 -15.12
C THR A 50 0.02 -4.89 -16.44
N ASN A 51 0.26 -3.59 -16.56
CA ASN A 51 -0.03 -2.79 -17.73
C ASN A 51 1.25 -2.27 -18.35
N VAL A 52 1.38 -2.38 -19.67
CA VAL A 52 2.41 -1.70 -20.45
C VAL A 52 1.74 -0.61 -21.26
N PHE A 53 2.21 0.61 -21.12
CA PHE A 53 1.63 1.78 -21.78
C PHE A 53 2.71 2.70 -22.34
N TRP A 54 2.31 3.50 -23.34
CA TRP A 54 3.15 4.57 -23.84
C TRP A 54 2.89 5.83 -23.01
N SER A 55 3.87 6.24 -22.23
CA SER A 55 3.75 7.43 -21.40
C SER A 55 3.92 8.69 -22.23
N THR A 56 2.90 9.53 -22.29
CA THR A 56 2.97 10.84 -22.96
C THR A 56 3.85 11.82 -22.19
N ALA A 57 3.96 11.68 -20.86
CA ALA A 57 4.78 12.55 -20.02
C ALA A 57 6.28 12.32 -20.21
N TYR A 58 6.69 11.08 -20.48
CA TYR A 58 8.10 10.69 -20.61
C TYR A 58 8.49 10.30 -22.03
N SER A 59 7.51 10.14 -22.94
CA SER A 59 7.71 9.72 -24.33
C SER A 59 8.47 8.39 -24.45
N ASP A 60 8.13 7.43 -23.60
CA ASP A 60 8.70 6.08 -23.59
C ASP A 60 7.71 5.02 -23.12
N LEU A 61 8.11 3.75 -23.20
CA LEU A 61 7.35 2.62 -22.66
C LEU A 61 7.52 2.53 -21.14
N ARG A 62 6.40 2.40 -20.45
CA ARG A 62 6.33 2.20 -18.99
C ARG A 62 5.56 0.95 -18.66
N THR A 63 5.90 0.38 -17.52
CA THR A 63 5.17 -0.75 -16.92
C THR A 63 4.61 -0.31 -15.58
N GLU A 64 3.32 -0.53 -15.39
CA GLU A 64 2.63 -0.40 -14.12
C GLU A 64 2.32 -1.79 -13.57
N ASN A 65 2.62 -2.01 -12.31
CA ASN A 65 2.15 -3.17 -11.56
C ASN A 65 1.25 -2.67 -10.44
N LEU A 66 -0.02 -3.01 -10.51
CA LEU A 66 -1.05 -2.60 -9.56
C LEU A 66 -1.54 -3.81 -8.77
N ILE A 67 -1.46 -3.73 -7.45
CA ILE A 67 -2.09 -4.69 -6.55
C ILE A 67 -3.38 -4.05 -6.04
N THR A 68 -4.51 -4.66 -6.38
CA THR A 68 -5.82 -4.30 -5.83
C THR A 68 -6.15 -5.27 -4.71
N TYR A 69 -6.50 -4.73 -3.55
CA TYR A 69 -6.84 -5.48 -2.36
C TYR A 69 -8.12 -4.92 -1.74
N ALA A 70 -9.04 -5.79 -1.37
CA ALA A 70 -10.20 -5.45 -0.55
C ALA A 70 -10.05 -6.09 0.83
N PRO A 71 -10.33 -5.35 1.93
CA PRO A 71 -10.30 -5.90 3.29
C PRO A 71 -11.16 -7.14 3.43
N ASN A 72 -10.59 -8.21 4.02
CA ASN A 72 -11.25 -9.51 4.21
C ASN A 72 -10.58 -10.28 5.35
N ASP A 73 -11.20 -11.39 5.77
CA ASP A 73 -10.71 -12.21 6.88
C ASP A 73 -9.53 -13.14 6.47
N ASP A 74 -9.27 -13.32 5.18
CA ASP A 74 -8.26 -14.27 4.68
C ASP A 74 -6.90 -13.63 4.41
N VAL A 75 -6.86 -12.30 4.16
CA VAL A 75 -5.64 -11.58 3.81
C VAL A 75 -5.51 -10.30 4.64
N THR A 76 -4.37 -10.15 5.28
CA THR A 76 -4.02 -8.97 6.10
C THR A 76 -2.79 -8.28 5.56
N PRO A 77 -2.80 -6.95 5.40
CA PRO A 77 -1.61 -6.18 5.10
C PRO A 77 -0.61 -6.23 6.26
N ILE A 78 0.65 -6.49 5.96
CA ILE A 78 1.75 -6.51 6.94
C ILE A 78 2.80 -5.50 6.51
N VAL A 79 3.17 -4.59 7.41
CA VAL A 79 4.35 -3.72 7.25
C VAL A 79 5.57 -4.46 7.80
N THR A 80 6.59 -4.65 6.96
CA THR A 80 7.80 -5.37 7.34
C THR A 80 9.06 -4.66 6.84
N TYR A 81 10.18 -4.91 7.49
CA TYR A 81 11.52 -4.44 7.13
C TYR A 81 12.52 -5.60 7.22
N GLY A 82 13.82 -5.36 7.05
CA GLY A 82 14.86 -6.40 7.19
C GLY A 82 14.95 -7.00 8.61
N ASP A 83 15.98 -7.78 8.89
CA ASP A 83 16.20 -8.39 10.23
C ASP A 83 16.34 -7.33 11.33
N THR A 84 16.83 -6.17 10.96
CA THR A 84 16.80 -4.94 11.77
C THR A 84 16.23 -3.80 10.94
N LEU A 85 15.84 -2.71 11.60
CA LEU A 85 15.29 -1.54 10.92
C LEU A 85 16.23 -0.96 9.83
N THR A 86 17.53 -1.13 10.02
CA THR A 86 18.57 -0.66 9.10
C THR A 86 19.06 -1.72 8.10
N ALA A 87 18.58 -2.94 8.20
CA ALA A 87 18.95 -4.01 7.29
C ALA A 87 18.12 -3.94 6.01
N CYS A 88 18.78 -3.62 4.90
CA CYS A 88 18.14 -3.65 3.58
C CYS A 88 17.82 -5.09 3.18
N SER A 89 16.63 -5.29 2.64
CA SER A 89 16.14 -6.59 2.20
C SER A 89 15.37 -6.45 0.88
N THR A 90 15.46 -7.46 0.02
CA THR A 90 14.61 -7.53 -1.16
C THR A 90 13.20 -8.00 -0.78
N LEU A 91 12.20 -7.68 -1.60
CA LEU A 91 10.83 -8.17 -1.39
C LEU A 91 10.78 -9.70 -1.29
N SER A 92 11.55 -10.41 -2.13
CA SER A 92 11.60 -11.88 -2.09
C SER A 92 12.22 -12.43 -0.81
N THR A 93 13.19 -11.74 -0.22
CA THR A 93 13.78 -12.12 1.07
C THR A 93 12.80 -11.86 2.20
N ALA A 94 12.10 -10.73 2.19
CA ALA A 94 11.06 -10.40 3.16
C ALA A 94 9.90 -11.41 3.10
N ALA A 95 9.44 -11.77 1.89
CA ALA A 95 8.41 -12.77 1.69
C ALA A 95 8.82 -14.13 2.29
N LYS A 96 10.02 -14.63 1.98
CA LYS A 96 10.53 -15.91 2.54
C LYS A 96 10.60 -15.89 4.06
N ARG A 97 10.97 -14.77 4.66
CA ARG A 97 10.99 -14.65 6.12
C ARG A 97 9.60 -14.79 6.70
N LEU A 98 8.61 -14.06 6.16
CA LEU A 98 7.21 -14.17 6.59
C LEU A 98 6.66 -15.58 6.38
N GLU A 99 7.01 -16.25 5.28
CA GLU A 99 6.63 -17.65 5.05
C GLU A 99 7.23 -18.61 6.07
N ASN A 100 8.48 -18.39 6.52
CA ASN A 100 9.09 -19.15 7.60
C ASN A 100 8.44 -18.90 8.96
N GLU A 101 7.80 -17.75 9.15
CA GLU A 101 7.00 -17.41 10.34
C GLU A 101 5.57 -17.98 10.27
N GLY A 102 5.21 -18.66 9.17
CA GLY A 102 3.93 -19.35 9.00
C GLY A 102 2.90 -18.56 8.17
N TYR A 103 3.24 -17.40 7.65
CA TYR A 103 2.38 -16.66 6.75
C TYR A 103 2.43 -17.24 5.33
N ARG A 104 1.36 -17.05 4.58
CA ARG A 104 1.34 -17.26 3.13
C ARG A 104 1.36 -15.88 2.46
N VAL A 105 2.48 -15.49 1.89
CA VAL A 105 2.60 -14.22 1.21
C VAL A 105 1.88 -14.27 -0.14
N VAL A 106 0.92 -13.37 -0.35
CA VAL A 106 0.12 -13.29 -1.58
C VAL A 106 0.75 -12.30 -2.56
N ALA A 107 1.14 -11.13 -2.06
CA ALA A 107 1.76 -10.07 -2.84
C ALA A 107 2.64 -9.19 -1.94
N GLY A 108 3.46 -8.34 -2.54
CA GLY A 108 4.27 -7.38 -1.82
C GLY A 108 4.69 -6.20 -2.68
N ILE A 109 4.88 -5.06 -2.06
CA ILE A 109 5.32 -3.81 -2.69
C ILE A 109 6.31 -3.10 -1.76
N ASN A 110 7.23 -2.33 -2.35
CA ASN A 110 8.10 -1.46 -1.56
C ASN A 110 7.28 -0.35 -0.91
N GLY A 111 7.50 -0.13 0.39
CA GLY A 111 6.75 0.85 1.17
C GLY A 111 7.38 2.24 1.20
N ASP A 112 8.69 2.34 1.36
CA ASP A 112 9.37 3.62 1.58
C ASP A 112 10.77 3.65 0.97
N PHE A 113 11.30 4.87 0.87
CA PHE A 113 12.72 5.12 0.63
C PHE A 113 13.52 5.00 1.93
N PHE A 114 14.80 4.76 1.81
CA PHE A 114 15.72 4.66 2.93
C PHE A 114 17.03 5.39 2.65
N ASN A 115 17.74 5.76 3.70
CA ASN A 115 19.07 6.34 3.60
C ASN A 115 20.09 5.26 3.22
N PHE A 116 20.71 5.39 2.04
CA PHE A 116 21.66 4.39 1.53
C PHE A 116 22.91 4.19 2.39
N GLY A 117 23.30 5.18 3.18
CA GLY A 117 24.47 5.09 4.08
C GLY A 117 24.16 4.38 5.38
N THR A 118 22.95 4.47 5.89
CA THR A 118 22.56 3.93 7.20
C THR A 118 21.53 2.80 7.13
N GLY A 119 20.83 2.64 6.00
CA GLY A 119 19.70 1.73 5.85
C GLY A 119 18.40 2.20 6.53
N LEU A 120 18.41 3.33 7.24
CA LEU A 120 17.23 3.82 7.94
C LEU A 120 16.12 4.25 6.99
N PRO A 121 14.86 3.85 7.22
CA PRO A 121 13.70 4.40 6.53
C PRO A 121 13.63 5.93 6.70
N ILE A 122 13.19 6.63 5.66
CA ILE A 122 13.06 8.10 5.68
C ILE A 122 11.78 8.53 6.37
N GLY A 123 10.71 7.73 6.22
CA GLY A 123 9.38 8.01 6.74
C GLY A 123 9.02 7.24 8.00
N LEU A 124 7.75 7.36 8.35
CA LEU A 124 7.17 6.66 9.51
C LEU A 124 7.10 5.16 9.25
N VAL A 125 7.60 4.39 10.21
CA VAL A 125 7.40 2.93 10.25
C VAL A 125 6.79 2.55 11.59
N VAL A 126 5.66 1.88 11.53
CA VAL A 126 4.96 1.29 12.68
C VAL A 126 4.72 -0.19 12.37
N THR A 127 5.14 -1.08 13.27
CA THR A 127 4.86 -2.52 13.18
C THR A 127 4.40 -3.02 14.55
N ASP A 128 3.39 -3.88 14.58
CA ASP A 128 2.83 -4.44 15.81
C ASP A 128 2.46 -3.35 16.85
N GLY A 129 1.89 -2.24 16.38
CA GLY A 129 1.53 -1.10 17.21
C GLY A 129 2.72 -0.31 17.78
N GLN A 130 3.95 -0.62 17.38
CA GLN A 130 5.16 0.02 17.89
C GLN A 130 5.78 0.95 16.83
N LEU A 131 6.10 2.16 17.25
CA LEU A 131 6.85 3.12 16.44
C LEU A 131 8.30 2.62 16.28
N ARG A 132 8.73 2.42 15.03
CA ARG A 132 10.08 1.96 14.68
C ARG A 132 10.94 3.07 14.09
N SER A 133 10.33 3.93 13.27
CA SER A 133 10.97 5.10 12.68
C SER A 133 10.03 6.28 12.76
N SER A 134 10.59 7.46 12.99
CA SER A 134 9.81 8.70 13.13
C SER A 134 9.37 9.22 11.77
N ASP A 135 8.35 10.08 11.84
CA ASP A 135 7.83 10.80 10.69
C ASP A 135 8.85 11.80 10.13
N GLY A 136 9.13 11.70 8.84
CA GLY A 136 9.93 12.68 8.08
C GLY A 136 9.08 13.81 7.47
N GLY A 137 7.82 13.98 7.89
CA GLY A 137 6.88 14.95 7.31
C GLY A 137 6.27 14.51 5.99
N TYR A 138 6.42 13.24 5.62
CA TYR A 138 5.88 12.64 4.41
C TYR A 138 4.47 12.07 4.62
N TYR A 139 3.78 11.76 3.52
CA TYR A 139 2.57 10.97 3.58
C TYR A 139 2.89 9.53 4.01
N ALA A 140 2.03 8.97 4.84
CA ALA A 140 2.10 7.59 5.27
C ALA A 140 0.78 6.88 5.00
N ILE A 141 0.84 5.61 4.67
CA ILE A 141 -0.31 4.71 4.64
C ILE A 141 -0.32 3.89 5.92
N GLY A 142 -1.45 3.83 6.59
CA GLY A 142 -1.68 2.98 7.75
C GLY A 142 -2.75 1.95 7.44
N PHE A 143 -2.55 0.72 7.90
CA PHE A 143 -3.54 -0.34 7.83
C PHE A 143 -4.13 -0.55 9.22
N LEU A 144 -5.46 -0.57 9.30
CA LEU A 144 -6.20 -0.78 10.53
C LEU A 144 -6.43 -2.29 10.75
N GLU A 145 -6.90 -2.65 11.95
CA GLU A 145 -7.15 -4.06 12.31
C GLU A 145 -8.21 -4.73 11.42
N ASP A 146 -9.16 -3.96 10.89
CA ASP A 146 -10.17 -4.44 9.94
C ASP A 146 -9.65 -4.55 8.49
N GLY A 147 -8.35 -4.34 8.26
CA GLY A 147 -7.70 -4.36 6.95
C GLY A 147 -7.91 -3.11 6.10
N SER A 148 -8.72 -2.15 6.56
CA SER A 148 -8.90 -0.89 5.86
C SER A 148 -7.63 -0.03 5.91
N ALA A 149 -7.48 0.90 4.97
CA ALA A 149 -6.32 1.75 4.86
C ALA A 149 -6.67 3.22 5.04
N VAL A 150 -5.77 3.96 5.69
CA VAL A 150 -5.82 5.41 5.81
C VAL A 150 -4.54 6.01 5.23
N LEU A 151 -4.68 7.13 4.51
CA LEU A 151 -3.56 7.86 3.92
C LEU A 151 -3.54 9.28 4.46
N GLY A 152 -2.40 9.73 4.97
CA GLY A 152 -2.26 11.09 5.50
C GLY A 152 -0.86 11.44 5.94
N LYS A 153 -0.70 12.65 6.47
CA LYS A 153 0.51 13.08 7.15
C LYS A 153 0.30 12.92 8.65
N PRO A 154 1.01 12.01 9.32
CA PRO A 154 0.72 11.65 10.72
C PRO A 154 0.98 12.77 11.73
N GLY A 155 1.88 13.71 11.46
CA GLY A 155 2.16 14.82 12.36
C GLY A 155 2.69 14.35 13.73
N LEU A 156 3.63 13.42 13.73
CA LEU A 156 4.17 12.82 14.94
C LEU A 156 5.00 13.80 15.75
N LYS A 157 4.74 13.89 17.05
CA LYS A 157 5.59 14.59 18.03
C LYS A 157 6.11 13.58 19.06
N VAL A 158 7.41 13.40 19.11
CA VAL A 158 8.06 12.54 20.11
C VAL A 158 8.72 13.44 21.15
N THR A 159 8.49 13.16 22.44
CA THR A 159 9.15 13.86 23.57
C THR A 159 9.76 12.81 24.49
N ALA A 160 10.95 13.09 25.00
CA ALA A 160 11.60 12.27 26.01
C ALA A 160 11.68 13.07 27.31
N ASP A 161 11.20 12.49 28.41
CA ASP A 161 11.48 12.99 29.76
C ASP A 161 12.64 12.20 30.32
N LEU A 162 13.78 12.87 30.48
CA LEU A 162 15.00 12.24 30.99
C LEU A 162 15.12 12.32 32.51
N GLY A 163 14.15 12.97 33.19
CA GLY A 163 14.16 13.16 34.65
C GLY A 163 15.22 14.12 35.16
N TYR A 164 15.92 14.83 34.28
CA TYR A 164 16.89 15.87 34.62
C TYR A 164 16.95 16.92 33.49
N GLU A 165 17.33 18.12 33.85
CA GLU A 165 17.58 19.18 32.89
C GLU A 165 18.88 18.91 32.12
N VAL A 166 18.81 18.99 30.79
CA VAL A 166 20.00 18.94 29.93
C VAL A 166 20.36 20.38 29.58
N ASP A 167 21.56 20.80 30.01
CA ASP A 167 22.15 22.04 29.53
C ASP A 167 22.66 21.79 28.09
N ASP A 168 21.95 22.37 27.11
CA ASP A 168 22.32 22.26 25.69
C ASP A 168 23.46 23.20 25.28
N GLY A 169 23.98 24.00 26.22
CA GLY A 169 25.09 24.94 25.98
C GLY A 169 24.72 26.16 25.14
N TYR A 170 23.42 26.33 24.81
CA TYR A 170 22.87 27.50 24.14
C TYR A 170 21.97 28.26 25.12
N GLY A 171 22.58 29.06 26.00
CA GLY A 171 21.88 29.94 26.92
C GLY A 171 21.38 31.22 26.28
#